data_720f900edd4b410d2a0b3a4cc97de125
#
_entry.id   720f900edd4b410d2a0b3a4cc97de125
#
_cell.length_a   1.000
_cell.length_b   1.000
_cell.length_c   1.000
_cell.angle_alpha   90.00
_cell.angle_beta   90.00
_cell.angle_gamma   90.00
#
_symmetry.space_group_name_H-M   'P 1'
#
loop_
_entity.id
_entity.type
_entity.pdbx_description
1 polymer ?
#
loop_
_entity_poly.entity_id
_entity_poly.type
_entity_poly.pdbx_seq_one_letter_code
_entity_poly.pdbx_strand_id
1 'polypeptide(L)'
;LARTNIGWLATVATSGYYAPATLYSSPDGVTWTPVAAPNLTAGAGRITLAVGAPGDTVAYAYVARSCDAGCDQKDLYRSGDGGYSWTALGLNSKAPSNPNEENPTMELMGGQGFYNHMVVVDPSDPSRNTVYLGGQLNTGKTTDGGKTWRLLTNWLGQFGLPYAHADHHTAVVSTAGGRKRVMIGTDGGLFLSYDEGTSWTDQKNVGLADHLIYSMATSGSDPKSVLVGLQDNGTRIRSGNTSVFNQSYGGDGFGVGWSQSTSNVTALGSYVYGYVYYSQKDPNIQKKWTDPAFDDATCTYNGINACNAYFVTPIATPSALADPGGKTYFTNTASLVYRTDDAGASWRPIFSGSTASTYIRGASHSVAVSPVDLNHVAAVSTGGRILLTNDGGAHWVLRSTLVPGHVGFNSSIAWANNSVLYVASENPGGQSVWVVKSTDGGQSWAAASRGLPNVPIQKLLAAPNDLSGNTVYAATWLGVYRTTDGGASWSQFGAGLPTVEVSDLYMPADGSFLRASTYGRGVWDLSLR
;
A
#
# COMPACT_ATOMS: atom_id res chain seq x y z
N LEU A 1 18.48 12.67 -12.03
CA LEU A 1 19.08 13.58 -13.02
C LEU A 1 19.34 14.94 -12.40
N ALA A 2 20.51 15.54 -12.67
CA ALA A 2 20.85 16.92 -12.34
C ALA A 2 21.55 17.60 -13.53
N ARG A 3 21.36 18.91 -13.68
CA ARG A 3 22.06 19.70 -14.72
C ARG A 3 23.04 20.65 -14.06
N THR A 4 24.33 20.41 -14.27
CA THR A 4 25.42 21.24 -13.76
C THR A 4 26.03 22.10 -14.89
N ASN A 5 27.08 22.85 -14.59
CA ASN A 5 27.81 23.63 -15.56
C ASN A 5 28.55 22.80 -16.63
N ILE A 6 28.79 21.53 -16.37
CA ILE A 6 29.42 20.59 -17.31
C ILE A 6 28.40 19.81 -18.17
N GLY A 7 27.09 20.01 -17.97
CA GLY A 7 26.03 19.28 -18.64
C GLY A 7 25.14 18.52 -17.67
N TRP A 8 24.68 17.35 -18.06
CA TRP A 8 23.79 16.51 -17.28
C TRP A 8 24.56 15.46 -16.50
N LEU A 9 24.11 15.18 -15.29
CA LEU A 9 24.49 14.03 -14.48
C LEU A 9 23.30 13.10 -14.29
N ALA A 10 23.53 11.81 -14.40
CA ALA A 10 22.54 10.77 -14.12
C ALA A 10 23.14 9.68 -13.26
N THR A 11 22.35 9.14 -12.35
CA THR A 11 22.68 7.93 -11.60
C THR A 11 21.77 6.79 -12.06
N VAL A 12 22.35 5.61 -12.24
CA VAL A 12 21.64 4.39 -12.61
C VAL A 12 21.93 3.34 -11.56
N ALA A 13 20.89 2.77 -10.99
CA ALA A 13 20.96 1.65 -10.04
C ALA A 13 20.37 0.39 -10.68
N THR A 14 20.76 -0.77 -10.19
CA THR A 14 20.14 -2.05 -10.56
C THR A 14 18.78 -2.20 -9.87
N SER A 15 17.92 -3.06 -10.41
CA SER A 15 16.68 -3.44 -9.76
C SER A 15 16.95 -3.96 -8.34
N GLY A 16 16.19 -3.47 -7.35
CA GLY A 16 16.34 -3.83 -5.94
C GLY A 16 17.57 -3.22 -5.25
N TYR A 17 18.38 -2.43 -5.95
CA TYR A 17 19.55 -1.74 -5.38
C TYR A 17 20.61 -2.66 -4.75
N TYR A 18 20.75 -3.89 -5.24
CA TYR A 18 21.71 -4.88 -4.74
C TYR A 18 23.12 -4.75 -5.34
N ALA A 19 23.28 -4.11 -6.49
CA ALA A 19 24.57 -3.85 -7.11
C ALA A 19 24.91 -2.35 -7.07
N PRO A 20 26.20 -1.99 -7.16
CA PRO A 20 26.63 -0.60 -7.12
C PRO A 20 25.98 0.25 -8.21
N ALA A 21 25.48 1.42 -7.81
CA ALA A 21 24.99 2.43 -8.73
C ALA A 21 26.13 3.03 -9.55
N THR A 22 25.85 3.41 -10.79
CA THR A 22 26.80 4.06 -11.70
C THR A 22 26.42 5.54 -11.90
N LEU A 23 27.42 6.41 -11.91
CA LEU A 23 27.27 7.82 -12.28
C LEU A 23 27.63 8.01 -13.76
N TYR A 24 26.81 8.73 -14.48
CA TYR A 24 27.00 9.12 -15.88
C TYR A 24 26.98 10.64 -16.03
N SER A 25 27.71 11.14 -17.02
CA SER A 25 27.61 12.52 -17.47
C SER A 25 27.26 12.60 -18.96
N SER A 26 26.62 13.69 -19.35
CA SER A 26 26.27 14.00 -20.74
C SER A 26 26.31 15.50 -20.99
N PRO A 27 27.00 16.00 -22.02
CA PRO A 27 26.98 17.41 -22.36
C PRO A 27 25.67 17.84 -23.04
N ASP A 28 24.98 16.89 -23.70
CA ASP A 28 23.81 17.15 -24.58
C ASP A 28 22.52 16.49 -24.13
N GLY A 29 22.60 15.61 -23.11
CA GLY A 29 21.45 14.80 -22.61
C GLY A 29 21.12 13.59 -23.49
N VAL A 30 21.90 13.32 -24.53
CA VAL A 30 21.71 12.22 -25.49
C VAL A 30 22.84 11.20 -25.38
N THR A 31 24.09 11.70 -25.42
CA THR A 31 25.30 10.85 -25.33
C THR A 31 25.77 10.81 -23.88
N TRP A 32 25.79 9.60 -23.29
CA TRP A 32 26.13 9.41 -21.89
C TRP A 32 27.42 8.63 -21.72
N THR A 33 28.31 9.12 -20.86
CA THR A 33 29.59 8.46 -20.51
C THR A 33 29.67 8.20 -19.01
N PRO A 34 30.18 7.03 -18.58
CA PRO A 34 30.40 6.76 -17.16
C PRO A 34 31.41 7.75 -16.56
N VAL A 35 31.14 8.22 -15.35
CA VAL A 35 32.04 9.05 -14.56
C VAL A 35 32.74 8.19 -13.52
N ALA A 36 34.08 8.23 -13.51
CA ALA A 36 34.87 7.52 -12.50
C ALA A 36 34.81 8.27 -11.16
N ALA A 37 33.89 7.86 -10.29
CA ALA A 37 33.72 8.41 -8.95
C ALA A 37 33.65 7.28 -7.90
N PRO A 38 34.73 6.49 -7.70
CA PRO A 38 34.68 5.29 -6.86
C PRO A 38 34.36 5.58 -5.39
N ASN A 39 34.75 6.73 -4.84
CA ASN A 39 34.37 7.13 -3.50
C ASN A 39 32.86 7.31 -3.33
N LEU A 40 32.16 7.79 -4.37
CA LEU A 40 30.73 7.94 -4.40
C LEU A 40 30.01 6.62 -4.70
N THR A 41 30.42 5.91 -5.76
CA THR A 41 29.67 4.78 -6.33
C THR A 41 29.98 3.43 -5.70
N ALA A 42 31.19 3.20 -5.17
CA ALA A 42 31.52 1.91 -4.55
C ALA A 42 30.60 1.59 -3.36
N GLY A 43 29.88 0.47 -3.43
CA GLY A 43 28.92 0.03 -2.42
C GLY A 43 27.65 0.89 -2.33
N ALA A 44 27.39 1.75 -3.31
CA ALA A 44 26.18 2.56 -3.36
C ALA A 44 25.03 1.81 -4.04
N GLY A 45 23.88 1.67 -3.38
CA GLY A 45 22.67 1.10 -3.96
C GLY A 45 21.85 2.14 -4.71
N ARG A 46 21.55 3.25 -4.05
CA ARG A 46 20.79 4.38 -4.63
C ARG A 46 21.53 5.69 -4.42
N ILE A 47 21.50 6.55 -5.44
CA ILE A 47 22.10 7.89 -5.39
C ILE A 47 21.08 8.89 -5.91
N THR A 48 20.75 9.91 -5.12
CA THR A 48 19.92 11.04 -5.54
C THR A 48 20.80 12.29 -5.67
N LEU A 49 20.74 12.92 -6.86
CA LEU A 49 21.52 14.11 -7.16
C LEU A 49 20.68 15.38 -6.96
N ALA A 50 21.28 16.45 -6.46
CA ALA A 50 20.65 17.75 -6.31
C ALA A 50 21.58 18.89 -6.67
N VAL A 51 21.01 19.93 -7.30
CA VAL A 51 21.63 21.23 -7.59
C VAL A 51 20.66 22.33 -7.20
N GLY A 52 21.14 23.53 -6.89
CA GLY A 52 20.27 24.67 -6.59
C GLY A 52 19.58 25.22 -7.82
N ALA A 53 20.32 25.30 -8.95
CA ALA A 53 19.78 25.70 -10.25
C ALA A 53 20.50 24.97 -11.38
N PRO A 54 19.85 24.81 -12.55
CA PRO A 54 20.52 24.29 -13.73
C PRO A 54 21.76 25.10 -14.10
N GLY A 55 22.89 24.45 -14.26
CA GLY A 55 24.16 25.09 -14.60
C GLY A 55 25.04 25.44 -13.40
N ASP A 56 24.65 25.07 -12.19
CA ASP A 56 25.48 25.24 -10.99
C ASP A 56 26.77 24.39 -11.06
N THR A 57 27.87 24.92 -10.48
CA THR A 57 29.10 24.16 -10.25
C THR A 57 29.01 23.30 -9.00
N VAL A 58 28.16 23.69 -8.04
CA VAL A 58 27.95 22.93 -6.81
C VAL A 58 26.83 21.93 -7.00
N ALA A 59 27.12 20.66 -6.73
CA ALA A 59 26.15 19.57 -6.73
C ALA A 59 26.29 18.74 -5.45
N TYR A 60 25.19 18.11 -5.06
CA TYR A 60 25.14 17.15 -3.94
C TYR A 60 24.66 15.81 -4.44
N ALA A 61 25.17 14.75 -3.80
CA ALA A 61 24.72 13.38 -4.00
C ALA A 61 24.41 12.75 -2.65
N TYR A 62 23.16 12.42 -2.41
CA TYR A 62 22.72 11.71 -1.22
C TYR A 62 22.71 10.23 -1.55
N VAL A 63 23.44 9.40 -0.77
CA VAL A 63 23.80 8.05 -1.14
C VAL A 63 23.38 7.06 -0.08
N ALA A 64 22.61 6.05 -0.47
CA ALA A 64 22.36 4.85 0.31
C ALA A 64 23.36 3.75 -0.03
N ARG A 65 23.70 2.89 0.93
CA ARG A 65 24.45 1.65 0.67
C ARG A 65 23.61 0.69 -0.19
N SER A 66 24.29 -0.25 -0.83
CA SER A 66 23.60 -1.36 -1.48
C SER A 66 22.79 -2.17 -0.46
N CYS A 67 21.70 -2.79 -0.91
CA CYS A 67 20.82 -3.53 -0.01
C CYS A 67 21.46 -4.82 0.53
N ASP A 68 22.49 -5.35 -0.12
CA ASP A 68 23.35 -6.40 0.45
C ASP A 68 24.12 -5.92 1.71
N ALA A 69 24.33 -4.60 1.83
CA ALA A 69 25.02 -3.98 2.96
C ALA A 69 24.07 -3.22 3.91
N GLY A 70 22.75 -3.46 3.82
CA GLY A 70 21.75 -2.95 4.76
C GLY A 70 20.87 -1.82 4.27
N CYS A 71 21.04 -1.28 3.05
CA CYS A 71 20.24 -0.17 2.49
C CYS A 71 20.23 1.13 3.33
N ASP A 72 21.08 1.25 4.33
CA ASP A 72 21.20 2.43 5.19
C ASP A 72 21.96 3.56 4.49
N GLN A 73 22.07 4.69 5.14
CA GLN A 73 22.78 5.85 4.63
C GLN A 73 24.28 5.58 4.49
N LYS A 74 24.81 5.77 3.27
CA LYS A 74 26.27 5.79 3.07
C LYS A 74 26.85 7.13 3.49
N ASP A 75 26.44 8.21 2.84
CA ASP A 75 26.82 9.61 3.17
C ASP A 75 26.07 10.61 2.27
N LEU A 76 26.26 11.90 2.57
CA LEU A 76 26.03 12.99 1.63
C LEU A 76 27.40 13.41 1.05
N TYR A 77 27.46 13.55 -0.27
CA TYR A 77 28.65 14.00 -0.98
C TYR A 77 28.41 15.37 -1.59
N ARG A 78 29.47 16.20 -1.65
CA ARG A 78 29.45 17.50 -2.29
C ARG A 78 30.48 17.56 -3.40
N SER A 79 30.09 18.07 -4.55
CA SER A 79 30.97 18.48 -5.65
C SER A 79 31.01 19.99 -5.72
N GLY A 80 32.15 20.56 -6.06
CA GLY A 80 32.35 21.98 -6.34
C GLY A 80 32.74 22.27 -7.80
N ASP A 81 32.79 21.24 -8.64
CA ASP A 81 33.30 21.27 -10.01
C ASP A 81 32.29 20.71 -11.06
N GLY A 82 31.02 20.70 -10.70
CA GLY A 82 29.96 20.23 -11.58
C GLY A 82 29.78 18.71 -11.60
N GLY A 83 30.43 17.97 -10.69
CA GLY A 83 30.28 16.53 -10.59
C GLY A 83 31.46 15.71 -11.10
N TYR A 84 32.60 16.35 -11.41
CA TYR A 84 33.84 15.64 -11.73
C TYR A 84 34.48 15.00 -10.51
N SER A 85 34.47 15.69 -9.37
CA SER A 85 34.97 15.17 -8.11
C SER A 85 33.95 15.32 -6.98
N TRP A 86 34.02 14.41 -6.00
CA TRP A 86 33.07 14.34 -4.90
C TRP A 86 33.78 14.18 -3.56
N THR A 87 33.38 14.98 -2.58
CA THR A 87 33.89 14.93 -1.21
C THR A 87 32.79 14.42 -0.28
N ALA A 88 33.06 13.37 0.47
CA ALA A 88 32.15 12.88 1.51
C ALA A 88 32.07 13.87 2.68
N LEU A 89 30.87 14.10 3.20
CA LEU A 89 30.65 15.04 4.28
C LEU A 89 30.64 14.40 5.68
N GLY A 90 30.71 13.07 5.76
CA GLY A 90 30.79 12.31 7.01
C GLY A 90 29.49 12.37 7.82
N LEU A 91 28.35 12.32 7.15
CA LEU A 91 27.05 12.61 7.74
C LEU A 91 26.67 11.67 8.89
N ASN A 92 26.99 10.36 8.77
CA ASN A 92 26.67 9.35 9.77
C ASN A 92 27.37 9.56 11.13
N SER A 93 28.47 10.33 11.14
CA SER A 93 29.22 10.66 12.37
C SER A 93 28.89 12.04 12.93
N LYS A 94 28.04 12.82 12.27
CA LYS A 94 27.68 14.18 12.70
C LYS A 94 26.44 14.17 13.55
N ALA A 95 26.56 14.65 14.77
CA ALA A 95 25.41 14.96 15.60
C ALA A 95 24.71 16.23 15.07
N PRO A 96 23.39 16.28 14.98
CA PRO A 96 22.68 17.53 14.75
C PRO A 96 22.83 18.46 15.97
N SER A 97 22.56 19.75 15.81
CA SER A 97 22.59 20.73 16.93
C SER A 97 21.48 20.52 17.97
N ASN A 98 20.50 19.69 17.64
CA ASN A 98 19.36 19.29 18.48
C ASN A 98 19.16 17.75 18.39
N PRO A 99 20.14 16.96 18.84
CA PRO A 99 20.05 15.51 18.77
C PRO A 99 18.95 14.98 19.70
N ASN A 100 18.40 13.84 19.34
CA ASN A 100 17.42 13.11 20.16
C ASN A 100 17.76 11.60 20.15
N GLU A 101 16.99 10.80 20.88
CA GLU A 101 17.25 9.36 20.99
C GLU A 101 17.02 8.59 19.70
N GLU A 102 16.13 9.06 18.81
CA GLU A 102 15.93 8.46 17.47
C GLU A 102 17.05 8.86 16.51
N ASN A 103 17.51 10.12 16.59
CA ASN A 103 18.56 10.65 15.72
C ASN A 103 19.72 11.27 16.53
N PRO A 104 20.56 10.45 17.13
CA PRO A 104 21.81 10.93 17.79
C PRO A 104 22.82 11.45 16.75
N THR A 105 22.70 11.02 15.50
CA THR A 105 23.46 11.48 14.34
C THR A 105 22.54 11.86 13.18
N MET A 106 23.14 12.31 12.08
CA MET A 106 22.44 12.62 10.83
C MET A 106 22.27 11.39 9.92
N GLU A 107 22.26 10.18 10.47
CA GLU A 107 21.77 9.01 9.76
C GLU A 107 20.24 9.08 9.72
N LEU A 108 19.65 9.34 8.55
CA LEU A 108 18.22 9.56 8.39
C LEU A 108 17.49 8.45 7.63
N MET A 109 18.21 7.54 6.97
CA MET A 109 17.61 6.53 6.08
C MET A 109 17.09 5.29 6.82
N GLY A 110 17.65 4.93 7.97
CA GLY A 110 17.17 3.85 8.84
C GLY A 110 17.05 2.46 8.16
N GLY A 111 17.93 2.14 7.21
CA GLY A 111 17.85 0.89 6.43
C GLY A 111 16.84 0.93 5.28
N GLN A 112 16.17 2.04 5.03
CA GLN A 112 15.20 2.23 3.95
C GLN A 112 15.70 3.18 2.84
N GLY A 113 17.01 3.32 2.67
CA GLY A 113 17.60 4.16 1.63
C GLY A 113 17.27 3.73 0.19
N PHE A 114 16.76 2.52 -0.02
CA PHE A 114 16.17 2.12 -1.29
C PHE A 114 14.84 2.82 -1.58
N TYR A 115 14.12 3.23 -0.55
CA TYR A 115 12.78 3.80 -0.60
C TYR A 115 12.80 5.31 -0.27
N ASN A 116 13.26 5.70 0.90
CA ASN A 116 13.26 7.08 1.42
C ASN A 116 14.52 7.83 1.02
N HIS A 117 14.40 8.85 0.18
CA HIS A 117 15.58 9.49 -0.38
C HIS A 117 15.31 10.90 -0.86
N MET A 118 15.41 11.88 0.04
CA MET A 118 15.13 13.28 -0.28
C MET A 118 16.36 14.16 -0.07
N VAL A 119 16.76 14.90 -1.09
CA VAL A 119 17.76 15.97 -1.00
C VAL A 119 17.37 17.12 -1.89
N VAL A 120 17.42 18.35 -1.38
CA VAL A 120 17.19 19.57 -2.14
C VAL A 120 18.14 20.68 -1.70
N VAL A 121 18.70 21.40 -2.67
CA VAL A 121 19.54 22.57 -2.48
C VAL A 121 18.69 23.82 -2.61
N ASP A 122 18.82 24.77 -1.70
CA ASP A 122 18.10 26.04 -1.78
C ASP A 122 18.62 26.89 -2.97
N PRO A 123 17.78 27.13 -4.00
CA PRO A 123 18.19 27.91 -5.16
C PRO A 123 18.41 29.39 -4.85
N SER A 124 17.87 29.89 -3.74
CA SER A 124 18.04 31.28 -3.31
C SER A 124 19.34 31.55 -2.55
N ASP A 125 20.06 30.49 -2.15
CA ASP A 125 21.39 30.60 -1.54
C ASP A 125 22.47 30.62 -2.63
N PRO A 126 23.15 31.75 -2.89
CA PRO A 126 24.18 31.83 -3.93
C PRO A 126 25.37 30.91 -3.72
N SER A 127 25.65 30.56 -2.46
CA SER A 127 26.75 29.66 -2.09
C SER A 127 26.41 28.19 -2.26
N ARG A 128 25.12 27.85 -2.44
CA ARG A 128 24.60 26.48 -2.47
C ARG A 128 24.95 25.65 -1.22
N ASN A 129 25.10 26.32 -0.09
CA ASN A 129 25.42 25.71 1.20
C ASN A 129 24.19 25.32 2.00
N THR A 130 23.01 25.89 1.65
CA THR A 130 21.74 25.53 2.28
C THR A 130 21.13 24.31 1.60
N VAL A 131 21.05 23.20 2.35
CA VAL A 131 20.57 21.90 1.87
C VAL A 131 19.58 21.32 2.88
N TYR A 132 18.50 20.76 2.38
CA TYR A 132 17.54 19.97 3.15
C TYR A 132 17.66 18.50 2.78
N LEU A 133 17.64 17.63 3.77
CA LEU A 133 17.63 16.17 3.63
C LEU A 133 16.39 15.58 4.29
N GLY A 134 15.91 14.47 3.79
CA GLY A 134 14.91 13.64 4.43
C GLY A 134 15.20 12.17 4.18
N GLY A 135 14.85 11.37 5.12
CA GLY A 135 14.97 9.91 5.11
C GLY A 135 13.67 9.28 5.61
N GLN A 136 13.78 8.30 6.50
CA GLN A 136 12.65 7.55 7.01
C GLN A 136 11.76 8.40 7.96
N LEU A 137 12.34 8.96 9.02
CA LEU A 137 11.53 9.54 10.13
C LEU A 137 11.62 11.05 10.25
N ASN A 138 12.68 11.67 9.74
CA ASN A 138 13.00 13.06 10.04
C ASN A 138 13.54 13.81 8.82
N THR A 139 13.40 15.14 8.86
CA THR A 139 14.04 16.07 7.93
C THR A 139 15.17 16.81 8.63
N GLY A 140 16.28 17.03 7.95
CA GLY A 140 17.43 17.80 8.43
C GLY A 140 17.79 18.95 7.50
N LYS A 141 18.48 19.96 8.03
CA LYS A 141 18.95 21.14 7.31
C LYS A 141 20.36 21.50 7.67
N THR A 142 21.16 21.91 6.69
CA THR A 142 22.42 22.62 6.85
C THR A 142 22.34 23.99 6.17
N THR A 143 23.14 24.96 6.61
CA THR A 143 23.30 26.28 5.97
C THR A 143 24.76 26.61 5.68
N ASP A 144 25.67 25.67 5.93
CA ASP A 144 27.13 25.85 5.85
C ASP A 144 27.82 24.79 4.98
N GLY A 145 27.07 24.20 4.06
CA GLY A 145 27.58 23.19 3.12
C GLY A 145 27.82 21.81 3.76
N GLY A 146 27.08 21.52 4.84
CA GLY A 146 27.12 20.22 5.50
C GLY A 146 28.13 20.12 6.65
N LYS A 147 28.65 21.24 7.14
CA LYS A 147 29.54 21.25 8.32
C LYS A 147 28.74 21.02 9.61
N THR A 148 27.61 21.72 9.74
CA THR A 148 26.68 21.58 10.86
C THR A 148 25.26 21.29 10.36
N TRP A 149 24.47 20.61 11.19
CA TRP A 149 23.13 20.16 10.86
C TRP A 149 22.15 20.42 12.00
N ARG A 150 20.86 20.56 11.65
CA ARG A 150 19.75 20.62 12.56
C ARG A 150 18.59 19.76 12.05
N LEU A 151 17.93 19.01 12.94
CA LEU A 151 16.67 18.33 12.65
C LEU A 151 15.53 19.35 12.60
N LEU A 152 14.60 19.18 11.66
CA LEU A 152 13.47 20.09 11.43
C LEU A 152 12.12 19.49 11.76
N THR A 153 11.95 18.18 11.59
CA THR A 153 10.68 17.47 11.79
C THR A 153 10.91 16.17 12.54
N ASN A 154 9.84 15.65 13.11
CA ASN A 154 9.76 14.28 13.60
C ASN A 154 8.42 13.66 13.18
N TRP A 155 8.43 12.39 12.82
CA TRP A 155 7.27 11.66 12.30
C TRP A 155 6.11 11.49 13.30
N LEU A 156 6.34 11.66 14.60
CA LEU A 156 5.33 11.69 15.66
C LEU A 156 5.15 13.07 16.29
N GLY A 157 5.89 14.10 15.82
CA GLY A 157 5.86 15.43 16.44
C GLY A 157 6.45 15.46 17.85
N GLN A 158 7.44 14.61 18.13
CA GLN A 158 8.10 14.46 19.41
C GLN A 158 9.41 15.28 19.49
N PHE A 159 10.07 15.26 20.65
CA PHE A 159 11.36 15.93 20.90
C PHE A 159 11.34 17.43 20.66
N GLY A 160 10.18 18.08 20.76
CA GLY A 160 10.02 19.51 20.46
C GLY A 160 10.15 19.85 18.98
N LEU A 161 10.10 18.86 18.11
CA LEU A 161 10.09 19.01 16.65
C LEU A 161 8.66 19.00 16.12
N PRO A 162 8.34 19.81 15.08
CA PRO A 162 7.05 19.76 14.41
C PRO A 162 6.85 18.42 13.73
N TYR A 163 5.57 18.02 13.59
CA TYR A 163 5.17 16.84 12.84
C TYR A 163 5.36 17.03 11.34
N ALA A 164 5.98 16.06 10.70
CA ALA A 164 5.78 15.71 9.28
C ALA A 164 5.78 14.19 9.18
N HIS A 165 4.94 13.64 8.33
CA HIS A 165 4.84 12.19 8.16
C HIS A 165 6.18 11.58 7.77
N ALA A 166 6.38 10.30 8.11
CA ALA A 166 7.55 9.51 7.72
C ALA A 166 7.69 9.38 6.20
N ASP A 167 8.79 8.80 5.78
CA ASP A 167 9.07 8.37 4.41
C ASP A 167 9.12 9.52 3.40
N HIS A 168 10.26 10.23 3.42
CA HIS A 168 10.48 11.43 2.61
C HIS A 168 11.00 11.08 1.21
N HIS A 169 10.32 11.58 0.16
CA HIS A 169 10.63 11.25 -1.24
C HIS A 169 11.10 12.43 -2.06
N THR A 170 10.59 13.62 -1.77
CA THR A 170 10.88 14.80 -2.59
C THR A 170 10.80 16.09 -1.77
N ALA A 171 11.51 17.12 -2.25
CA ALA A 171 11.34 18.46 -1.72
C ALA A 171 11.52 19.52 -2.81
N VAL A 172 10.89 20.66 -2.57
CA VAL A 172 11.05 21.86 -3.39
C VAL A 172 11.28 23.05 -2.49
N VAL A 173 12.32 23.85 -2.78
CA VAL A 173 12.51 25.17 -2.20
C VAL A 173 12.22 26.22 -3.27
N SER A 174 11.34 27.17 -2.97
CA SER A 174 10.94 28.22 -3.89
C SER A 174 10.70 29.53 -3.18
N THR A 175 10.74 30.64 -3.93
CA THR A 175 10.33 31.96 -3.44
C THR A 175 9.15 32.43 -4.27
N ALA A 176 8.04 32.77 -3.61
CA ALA A 176 6.87 33.33 -4.26
C ALA A 176 6.31 34.49 -3.42
N GLY A 177 6.09 35.64 -4.07
CA GLY A 177 5.66 36.85 -3.38
C GLY A 177 6.64 37.35 -2.32
N GLY A 178 7.96 37.18 -2.55
CA GLY A 178 9.01 37.55 -1.59
C GLY A 178 9.13 36.64 -0.38
N ARG A 179 8.35 35.56 -0.30
CA ARG A 179 8.36 34.62 0.81
C ARG A 179 8.95 33.27 0.40
N LYS A 180 9.95 32.81 1.14
CA LYS A 180 10.54 31.49 0.92
C LYS A 180 9.55 30.41 1.36
N ARG A 181 9.50 29.31 0.61
CA ARG A 181 8.68 28.13 0.85
C ARG A 181 9.55 26.89 0.74
N VAL A 182 9.46 26.02 1.73
CA VAL A 182 10.02 24.67 1.66
C VAL A 182 8.84 23.70 1.69
N MET A 183 8.71 22.87 0.67
CA MET A 183 7.67 21.86 0.59
C MET A 183 8.34 20.50 0.49
N ILE A 184 7.88 19.56 1.31
CA ILE A 184 8.32 18.15 1.30
C ILE A 184 7.13 17.25 0.97
N GLY A 185 7.40 16.19 0.21
CA GLY A 185 6.46 15.13 -0.10
C GLY A 185 6.88 13.84 0.60
N THR A 186 5.92 13.25 1.31
CA THR A 186 6.08 12.04 2.11
C THR A 186 4.93 11.08 1.80
N ASP A 187 4.93 9.87 2.37
CA ASP A 187 3.81 8.91 2.24
C ASP A 187 2.51 9.39 2.89
N GLY A 188 2.60 10.37 3.80
CA GLY A 188 1.44 11.05 4.39
C GLY A 188 0.98 12.30 3.62
N GLY A 189 1.61 12.62 2.47
CA GLY A 189 1.26 13.76 1.63
C GLY A 189 2.26 14.91 1.67
N LEU A 190 1.76 16.14 1.50
CA LEU A 190 2.57 17.35 1.38
C LEU A 190 2.63 18.10 2.70
N PHE A 191 3.83 18.52 3.09
CA PHE A 191 4.08 19.40 4.23
C PHE A 191 4.79 20.66 3.75
N LEU A 192 4.31 21.81 4.19
CA LEU A 192 4.79 23.12 3.73
C LEU A 192 5.27 23.97 4.91
N SER A 193 6.46 24.54 4.79
CA SER A 193 7.02 25.51 5.71
C SER A 193 7.21 26.87 5.01
N TYR A 194 6.91 27.95 5.72
CA TYR A 194 7.12 29.33 5.28
C TYR A 194 8.22 30.04 6.08
N ASP A 195 8.86 29.36 6.99
CA ASP A 195 9.87 29.84 7.93
C ASP A 195 11.11 28.93 7.96
N GLU A 196 11.43 28.38 6.77
CA GLU A 196 12.63 27.57 6.53
C GLU A 196 12.73 26.29 7.38
N GLY A 197 11.58 25.71 7.73
CA GLY A 197 11.49 24.45 8.47
C GLY A 197 11.28 24.61 9.97
N THR A 198 11.03 25.84 10.49
CA THR A 198 10.73 26.04 11.90
C THR A 198 9.32 25.57 12.27
N SER A 199 8.35 25.77 11.38
CA SER A 199 6.99 25.23 11.48
C SER A 199 6.53 24.61 10.16
N TRP A 200 5.58 23.68 10.25
CA TRP A 200 5.07 22.95 9.08
C TRP A 200 3.54 22.89 9.12
N THR A 201 2.92 22.83 7.96
CA THR A 201 1.49 22.66 7.78
C THR A 201 1.19 21.66 6.67
N ASP A 202 0.16 20.84 6.87
CA ASP A 202 -0.38 19.84 5.96
C ASP A 202 -1.64 20.31 5.21
N GLN A 203 -2.04 21.58 5.38
CA GLN A 203 -3.28 22.14 4.83
C GLN A 203 -3.39 22.04 3.30
N LYS A 204 -2.29 21.76 2.60
CA LYS A 204 -2.30 21.54 1.15
C LYS A 204 -2.83 20.15 0.77
N ASN A 205 -2.95 19.24 1.71
CA ASN A 205 -3.58 17.95 1.50
C ASN A 205 -5.12 18.01 1.49
N VAL A 206 -5.72 19.10 2.01
CA VAL A 206 -7.17 19.27 2.02
C VAL A 206 -7.69 19.36 0.58
N GLY A 207 -8.55 18.41 0.22
CA GLY A 207 -9.13 18.29 -1.13
C GLY A 207 -8.32 17.42 -2.09
N LEU A 208 -7.15 16.94 -1.70
CA LEU A 208 -6.46 15.89 -2.45
C LEU A 208 -7.12 14.53 -2.16
N ALA A 209 -7.53 13.84 -3.22
CA ALA A 209 -8.07 12.49 -3.14
C ALA A 209 -7.03 11.51 -3.70
N ASP A 210 -5.94 11.33 -2.97
CA ASP A 210 -4.75 10.58 -3.40
C ASP A 210 -4.42 9.35 -2.55
N HIS A 211 -5.29 8.99 -1.60
CA HIS A 211 -5.10 7.82 -0.75
C HIS A 211 -5.00 6.52 -1.56
N LEU A 212 -4.00 5.71 -1.24
CA LEU A 212 -3.76 4.39 -1.81
C LEU A 212 -4.53 3.35 -1.00
N ILE A 213 -5.79 3.11 -1.35
CA ILE A 213 -6.68 2.23 -0.59
C ILE A 213 -6.45 0.78 -0.98
N TYR A 214 -6.09 -0.06 0.00
CA TYR A 214 -5.91 -1.51 -0.18
C TYR A 214 -7.22 -2.28 -0.10
N SER A 215 -8.08 -1.92 0.86
CA SER A 215 -9.33 -2.61 1.13
C SER A 215 -10.36 -1.65 1.69
N MET A 216 -11.63 -1.95 1.47
CA MET A 216 -12.75 -1.15 1.91
C MET A 216 -13.85 -2.01 2.50
N ALA A 217 -14.44 -1.55 3.61
CA ALA A 217 -15.63 -2.15 4.19
C ALA A 217 -16.72 -1.09 4.43
N THR A 218 -17.96 -1.45 4.16
CA THR A 218 -19.12 -0.61 4.40
C THR A 218 -19.98 -1.23 5.49
N SER A 219 -20.51 -0.41 6.40
CA SER A 219 -21.40 -0.88 7.47
C SER A 219 -22.71 -1.43 6.90
N GLY A 220 -23.12 -2.61 7.35
CA GLY A 220 -24.42 -3.16 7.00
C GLY A 220 -25.60 -2.41 7.63
N SER A 221 -25.38 -1.74 8.77
CA SER A 221 -26.40 -0.94 9.46
C SER A 221 -26.48 0.51 8.97
N ASP A 222 -25.37 1.07 8.47
CA ASP A 222 -25.31 2.42 7.89
C ASP A 222 -24.40 2.42 6.65
N PRO A 223 -24.97 2.27 5.44
CA PRO A 223 -24.20 2.24 4.20
C PRO A 223 -23.41 3.54 3.89
N LYS A 224 -23.65 4.62 4.63
CA LYS A 224 -22.87 5.85 4.51
C LYS A 224 -21.57 5.80 5.31
N SER A 225 -21.44 4.86 6.24
CA SER A 225 -20.24 4.65 7.03
C SER A 225 -19.31 3.66 6.34
N VAL A 226 -18.04 4.04 6.18
CA VAL A 226 -17.02 3.32 5.41
C VAL A 226 -15.72 3.26 6.17
N LEU A 227 -15.12 2.09 6.24
CA LEU A 227 -13.73 1.87 6.65
C LEU A 227 -12.86 1.69 5.40
N VAL A 228 -11.64 2.20 5.45
CA VAL A 228 -10.60 1.95 4.44
C VAL A 228 -9.27 1.66 5.13
N GLY A 229 -8.54 0.69 4.60
CA GLY A 229 -7.18 0.39 5.00
C GLY A 229 -6.18 1.00 4.02
N LEU A 230 -5.16 1.68 4.54
CA LEU A 230 -4.14 2.40 3.78
C LEU A 230 -2.77 2.09 4.35
N GLN A 231 -1.87 1.61 3.53
CA GLN A 231 -0.47 1.52 3.93
C GLN A 231 0.03 2.91 4.36
N ASP A 232 0.86 2.97 5.39
CA ASP A 232 1.47 4.17 5.98
C ASP A 232 0.48 5.19 6.58
N ASN A 233 -0.81 5.11 6.23
CA ASN A 233 -1.85 6.06 6.63
C ASN A 233 -2.95 5.46 7.50
N GLY A 234 -2.76 4.23 7.94
CA GLY A 234 -3.59 3.52 8.90
C GLY A 234 -4.96 3.13 8.39
N THR A 235 -5.86 2.82 9.32
CA THR A 235 -7.27 2.63 9.02
C THR A 235 -8.02 3.92 9.25
N ARG A 236 -8.80 4.32 8.23
CA ARG A 236 -9.61 5.54 8.28
C ARG A 236 -11.08 5.23 8.19
N ILE A 237 -11.89 6.05 8.84
CA ILE A 237 -13.34 5.94 8.89
C ILE A 237 -14.01 7.20 8.36
N ARG A 238 -14.98 7.03 7.47
CA ARG A 238 -15.99 8.01 7.15
C ARG A 238 -17.29 7.63 7.85
N SER A 239 -17.89 8.53 8.60
CA SER A 239 -19.18 8.32 9.28
C SER A 239 -20.26 9.20 8.69
N GLY A 240 -21.39 8.60 8.31
CA GLY A 240 -22.56 9.31 7.79
C GLY A 240 -22.30 10.09 6.50
N ASN A 241 -22.81 11.31 6.41
CA ASN A 241 -22.81 12.13 5.17
C ASN A 241 -21.55 13.01 4.98
N THR A 242 -20.52 12.84 5.75
CA THR A 242 -19.26 13.60 5.56
C THR A 242 -18.47 13.06 4.37
N SER A 243 -17.65 13.91 3.75
CA SER A 243 -16.64 13.49 2.76
C SER A 243 -15.27 13.23 3.39
N VAL A 244 -15.13 13.42 4.71
CA VAL A 244 -13.87 13.32 5.43
C VAL A 244 -13.70 11.92 5.98
N PHE A 245 -12.54 11.33 5.71
CA PHE A 245 -12.07 10.08 6.31
C PHE A 245 -11.12 10.42 7.47
N ASN A 246 -11.56 10.18 8.69
CA ASN A 246 -10.76 10.40 9.89
C ASN A 246 -9.91 9.17 10.20
N GLN A 247 -8.68 9.38 10.66
CA GLN A 247 -7.84 8.29 11.13
C GLN A 247 -8.47 7.65 12.37
N SER A 248 -8.68 6.36 12.30
CA SER A 248 -9.29 5.54 13.36
C SER A 248 -8.27 4.66 14.06
N TYR A 249 -7.25 4.21 13.32
CA TYR A 249 -6.10 3.46 13.81
C TYR A 249 -4.84 3.89 13.04
N GLY A 250 -3.69 3.99 13.71
CA GLY A 250 -2.44 4.45 13.09
C GLY A 250 -1.61 3.32 12.48
N GLY A 251 -0.43 3.65 11.97
CA GLY A 251 0.49 2.74 11.31
C GLY A 251 0.00 2.32 9.91
N ASP A 252 0.31 1.10 9.50
CA ASP A 252 -0.23 0.53 8.25
C ASP A 252 -1.68 0.07 8.41
N GLY A 253 -2.47 0.21 7.35
CA GLY A 253 -3.82 -0.33 7.28
C GLY A 253 -3.99 -1.16 6.01
N PHE A 254 -4.47 -2.41 6.15
CA PHE A 254 -4.68 -3.29 5.01
C PHE A 254 -6.11 -3.82 4.95
N GLY A 255 -6.35 -5.05 5.42
CA GLY A 255 -7.68 -5.62 5.43
C GLY A 255 -8.59 -4.90 6.41
N VAL A 256 -9.81 -4.60 5.97
CA VAL A 256 -10.87 -4.10 6.82
C VAL A 256 -12.13 -4.93 6.64
N GLY A 257 -12.87 -5.13 7.72
CA GLY A 257 -14.13 -5.84 7.74
C GLY A 257 -15.17 -5.07 8.55
N TRP A 258 -16.40 -5.04 8.08
CA TRP A 258 -17.52 -4.44 8.79
C TRP A 258 -18.72 -5.36 8.66
N SER A 259 -19.32 -5.72 9.80
CA SER A 259 -20.50 -6.59 9.85
C SER A 259 -21.59 -6.11 8.89
N GLN A 260 -22.15 -7.04 8.15
CA GLN A 260 -23.33 -6.79 7.30
C GLN A 260 -24.65 -6.98 8.07
N SER A 261 -24.59 -7.43 9.32
CA SER A 261 -25.75 -7.49 10.22
C SER A 261 -26.23 -6.10 10.59
N THR A 262 -27.54 -5.93 10.68
CA THR A 262 -28.16 -4.68 11.19
C THR A 262 -28.34 -4.68 12.71
N SER A 263 -28.19 -5.83 13.36
CA SER A 263 -28.38 -6.02 14.81
C SER A 263 -27.09 -5.99 15.62
N ASN A 264 -25.96 -6.34 15.00
CA ASN A 264 -24.63 -6.33 15.64
C ASN A 264 -23.63 -5.56 14.78
N VAL A 265 -23.15 -4.47 15.30
CA VAL A 265 -22.18 -3.62 14.62
C VAL A 265 -20.78 -3.97 15.12
N THR A 266 -20.14 -4.89 14.42
CA THR A 266 -18.74 -5.27 14.68
C THR A 266 -17.87 -4.86 13.49
N ALA A 267 -16.62 -4.53 13.75
CA ALA A 267 -15.66 -4.20 12.71
C ALA A 267 -14.27 -4.70 13.06
N LEU A 268 -13.48 -4.97 12.03
CA LEU A 268 -12.09 -5.35 12.12
C LEU A 268 -11.25 -4.45 11.22
N GLY A 269 -10.01 -4.25 11.64
CA GLY A 269 -8.96 -3.69 10.80
C GLY A 269 -7.68 -4.48 11.02
N SER A 270 -6.82 -4.51 10.03
CA SER A 270 -5.53 -5.16 10.17
C SER A 270 -4.38 -4.18 10.03
N TYR A 271 -3.36 -4.41 10.82
CA TYR A 271 -1.99 -3.94 10.65
C TYR A 271 -1.20 -5.02 9.90
N VAL A 272 0.10 -5.06 10.02
CA VAL A 272 0.97 -6.05 9.36
C VAL A 272 1.00 -7.40 10.06
N TYR A 273 1.39 -8.46 9.35
CA TYR A 273 1.77 -9.77 9.91
C TYR A 273 0.76 -10.41 10.84
N GLY A 274 -0.52 -10.40 10.46
CA GLY A 274 -1.57 -11.08 11.24
C GLY A 274 -2.09 -10.30 12.43
N TYR A 275 -1.65 -9.08 12.65
CA TYR A 275 -2.15 -8.20 13.69
C TYR A 275 -3.53 -7.66 13.29
N VAL A 276 -4.58 -8.24 13.83
CA VAL A 276 -5.98 -7.86 13.57
C VAL A 276 -6.61 -7.27 14.83
N TYR A 277 -6.86 -5.96 14.83
CA TYR A 277 -7.60 -5.27 15.87
C TYR A 277 -9.09 -5.27 15.56
N TYR A 278 -9.93 -5.20 16.61
CA TYR A 278 -11.36 -5.40 16.47
C TYR A 278 -12.19 -4.45 17.34
N SER A 279 -13.44 -4.24 16.95
CA SER A 279 -14.45 -3.54 17.73
C SER A 279 -15.73 -4.36 17.75
N GLN A 280 -16.21 -4.66 18.96
CA GLN A 280 -17.48 -5.36 19.21
C GLN A 280 -18.63 -4.39 19.49
N LYS A 281 -18.36 -3.09 19.43
CA LYS A 281 -19.33 -2.01 19.65
C LYS A 281 -19.22 -1.04 18.48
N ASP A 282 -20.21 -0.17 18.33
CA ASP A 282 -20.30 0.80 17.24
C ASP A 282 -18.93 1.43 16.90
N PRO A 283 -18.30 1.09 15.77
CA PRO A 283 -17.01 1.62 15.34
C PRO A 283 -17.09 3.10 14.88
N ASN A 284 -18.28 3.71 14.81
CA ASN A 284 -18.42 5.15 14.57
C ASN A 284 -17.83 6.00 15.70
N ILE A 285 -17.53 5.39 16.84
CA ILE A 285 -16.87 6.05 17.95
C ILE A 285 -15.37 5.90 17.79
N GLN A 286 -14.70 6.93 17.31
CA GLN A 286 -13.24 7.02 17.25
C GLN A 286 -12.59 6.52 18.55
N LYS A 287 -11.56 5.63 18.41
CA LYS A 287 -10.72 5.12 19.52
C LYS A 287 -11.32 4.02 20.41
N LYS A 288 -12.15 3.13 19.89
CA LYS A 288 -12.60 1.94 20.63
C LYS A 288 -12.20 0.62 19.96
N TRP A 289 -11.03 0.60 19.38
CA TRP A 289 -10.41 -0.62 18.92
C TRP A 289 -9.80 -1.37 20.10
N THR A 290 -9.89 -2.68 20.06
CA THR A 290 -9.19 -3.60 20.97
C THR A 290 -8.05 -4.24 20.19
N ASP A 291 -6.85 -4.08 20.70
CA ASP A 291 -5.66 -4.70 20.14
C ASP A 291 -5.64 -6.20 20.43
N PRO A 292 -5.13 -7.04 19.52
CA PRO A 292 -4.99 -8.45 19.79
C PRO A 292 -3.88 -8.69 20.83
N ALA A 293 -4.11 -9.65 21.72
CA ALA A 293 -3.06 -10.11 22.62
C ALA A 293 -2.01 -10.93 21.84
N PHE A 294 -0.73 -10.69 22.12
CA PHE A 294 0.36 -11.48 21.56
C PHE A 294 0.79 -12.57 22.53
N ASP A 295 0.95 -13.77 22.01
CA ASP A 295 1.52 -14.92 22.73
C ASP A 295 2.89 -15.25 22.13
N ASP A 296 3.95 -14.94 22.86
CA ASP A 296 5.34 -15.20 22.46
C ASP A 296 5.65 -16.69 22.27
N ALA A 297 5.03 -17.56 23.08
CA ALA A 297 5.30 -19.00 23.03
C ALA A 297 4.83 -19.65 21.73
N THR A 298 3.75 -19.14 21.15
CA THR A 298 3.16 -19.63 19.90
C THR A 298 3.34 -18.70 18.72
N CYS A 299 3.91 -17.51 18.95
CA CYS A 299 4.01 -16.44 17.95
C CYS A 299 2.63 -16.09 17.33
N THR A 300 1.59 -15.87 18.18
CA THR A 300 0.24 -15.62 17.69
C THR A 300 -0.38 -14.35 18.23
N TYR A 301 -1.17 -13.66 17.39
CA TYR A 301 -2.10 -12.61 17.78
C TYR A 301 -3.51 -13.16 17.87
N ASN A 302 -4.06 -13.30 19.08
CA ASN A 302 -5.39 -13.90 19.33
C ASN A 302 -5.60 -15.25 18.61
N GLY A 303 -4.52 -16.02 18.37
CA GLY A 303 -4.52 -17.29 17.66
C GLY A 303 -4.09 -17.24 16.19
N ILE A 304 -3.91 -16.07 15.57
CA ILE A 304 -3.33 -15.95 14.23
C ILE A 304 -1.80 -16.05 14.32
N ASN A 305 -1.20 -16.97 13.58
CA ASN A 305 0.25 -17.16 13.54
C ASN A 305 0.95 -16.01 12.82
N ALA A 306 1.54 -15.08 13.59
CA ALA A 306 2.25 -13.91 13.10
C ALA A 306 3.55 -14.29 12.38
N CYS A 307 4.27 -15.30 12.85
CA CYS A 307 5.52 -15.77 12.24
C CYS A 307 5.34 -16.38 10.85
N ASN A 308 4.12 -16.70 10.45
CA ASN A 308 3.77 -17.22 9.12
C ASN A 308 2.83 -16.29 8.35
N ALA A 309 2.61 -15.07 8.83
CA ALA A 309 1.74 -14.11 8.18
C ALA A 309 2.50 -13.29 7.13
N TYR A 310 1.77 -12.84 6.12
CA TYR A 310 2.26 -11.88 5.15
C TYR A 310 2.18 -10.45 5.69
N PHE A 311 2.90 -9.54 5.07
CA PHE A 311 2.81 -8.10 5.34
C PHE A 311 1.35 -7.63 5.23
N VAL A 312 0.67 -7.94 4.16
CA VAL A 312 -0.77 -7.66 3.98
C VAL A 312 -1.60 -8.76 4.64
N THR A 313 -2.46 -8.40 5.59
CA THR A 313 -3.40 -9.31 6.27
C THR A 313 -4.81 -9.05 5.74
N PRO A 314 -5.40 -9.95 4.94
CA PRO A 314 -6.76 -9.79 4.39
C PRO A 314 -7.84 -10.04 5.44
N ILE A 315 -9.02 -9.44 5.25
CA ILE A 315 -10.22 -9.74 6.03
C ILE A 315 -11.39 -9.98 5.06
N ALA A 316 -12.00 -11.16 5.16
CA ALA A 316 -13.23 -11.46 4.43
C ALA A 316 -14.45 -11.39 5.38
N THR A 317 -15.44 -10.59 4.99
CA THR A 317 -16.67 -10.37 5.73
C THR A 317 -17.83 -11.12 5.06
N PRO A 318 -18.53 -12.00 5.76
CA PRO A 318 -19.74 -12.64 5.26
C PRO A 318 -20.89 -11.65 5.01
N SER A 319 -21.85 -12.05 4.18
CA SER A 319 -23.12 -11.33 4.01
C SER A 319 -24.00 -11.48 5.28
N ALA A 320 -24.99 -10.60 5.42
CA ALA A 320 -25.99 -10.72 6.47
C ALA A 320 -26.86 -12.00 6.35
N LEU A 321 -26.95 -12.58 5.15
CA LEU A 321 -27.70 -13.81 4.93
C LEU A 321 -26.95 -15.03 5.48
N ALA A 322 -25.62 -15.09 5.28
CA ALA A 322 -24.79 -16.15 5.78
C ALA A 322 -24.48 -15.99 7.29
N ASP A 323 -24.27 -14.76 7.75
CA ASP A 323 -24.00 -14.42 9.16
C ASP A 323 -24.94 -13.32 9.67
N PRO A 324 -26.19 -13.65 10.03
CA PRO A 324 -27.10 -12.68 10.64
C PRO A 324 -26.58 -12.14 11.98
N GLY A 325 -25.73 -12.89 12.66
CA GLY A 325 -25.12 -12.52 13.93
C GLY A 325 -24.03 -11.46 13.80
N GLY A 326 -23.42 -11.31 12.62
CA GLY A 326 -22.41 -10.30 12.32
C GLY A 326 -21.14 -10.41 13.14
N LYS A 327 -20.73 -11.63 13.51
CA LYS A 327 -19.55 -11.91 14.34
C LYS A 327 -18.51 -12.79 13.67
N THR A 328 -18.85 -13.33 12.50
CA THR A 328 -17.97 -14.22 11.75
C THR A 328 -17.14 -13.45 10.75
N TYR A 329 -15.83 -13.73 10.74
CA TYR A 329 -14.89 -13.21 9.74
C TYR A 329 -13.85 -14.28 9.41
N PHE A 330 -13.16 -14.08 8.28
CA PHE A 330 -12.10 -14.96 7.83
C PHE A 330 -10.85 -14.16 7.49
N THR A 331 -9.69 -14.79 7.72
CA THR A 331 -8.37 -14.27 7.29
C THR A 331 -7.44 -15.43 6.94
N ASN A 332 -6.26 -15.13 6.44
CA ASN A 332 -5.23 -16.15 6.21
C ASN A 332 -3.81 -15.65 6.48
N THR A 333 -2.93 -16.61 6.72
CA THR A 333 -1.48 -16.49 6.64
C THR A 333 -0.97 -17.27 5.42
N ALA A 334 0.34 -17.46 5.30
CA ALA A 334 0.93 -18.21 4.18
C ALA A 334 0.49 -19.68 4.10
N SER A 335 0.15 -20.30 5.23
CA SER A 335 -0.20 -21.74 5.29
C SER A 335 -1.53 -22.05 5.97
N LEU A 336 -2.21 -21.06 6.51
CA LEU A 336 -3.39 -21.26 7.35
C LEU A 336 -4.54 -20.35 6.89
N VAL A 337 -5.77 -20.88 6.91
CA VAL A 337 -7.00 -20.07 6.85
C VAL A 337 -7.61 -20.08 8.23
N TYR A 338 -8.02 -18.90 8.69
CA TYR A 338 -8.62 -18.70 10.00
C TYR A 338 -10.06 -18.24 9.92
N ARG A 339 -10.81 -18.60 10.95
CA ARG A 339 -12.17 -18.13 11.20
C ARG A 339 -12.28 -17.62 12.64
N THR A 340 -12.96 -16.52 12.82
CA THR A 340 -13.50 -16.06 14.10
C THR A 340 -15.01 -16.16 14.09
N ASP A 341 -15.61 -16.43 15.24
CA ASP A 341 -17.06 -16.43 15.48
C ASP A 341 -17.43 -15.47 16.62
N ASP A 342 -16.46 -14.69 17.12
CA ASP A 342 -16.58 -13.74 18.23
C ASP A 342 -16.08 -12.33 17.86
N ALA A 343 -16.16 -11.99 16.57
CA ALA A 343 -15.78 -10.69 16.03
C ALA A 343 -14.30 -10.32 16.26
N GLY A 344 -13.40 -11.28 16.15
CA GLY A 344 -11.95 -11.07 16.18
C GLY A 344 -11.31 -11.22 17.56
N ALA A 345 -12.10 -11.49 18.62
CA ALA A 345 -11.56 -11.69 19.95
C ALA A 345 -10.72 -12.98 20.04
N SER A 346 -11.07 -13.99 19.26
CA SER A 346 -10.26 -15.19 19.07
C SER A 346 -10.35 -15.72 17.63
N TRP A 347 -9.29 -16.40 17.19
CA TRP A 347 -9.21 -16.98 15.86
C TRP A 347 -8.81 -18.46 15.95
N ARG A 348 -9.47 -19.29 15.15
CA ARG A 348 -9.13 -20.70 15.03
C ARG A 348 -8.77 -21.06 13.59
N PRO A 349 -7.74 -21.86 13.35
CA PRO A 349 -7.45 -22.35 12.02
C PRO A 349 -8.56 -23.32 11.57
N ILE A 350 -8.98 -23.15 10.30
CA ILE A 350 -9.89 -24.07 9.61
C ILE A 350 -9.20 -24.77 8.43
N PHE A 351 -7.97 -24.39 8.11
CA PHE A 351 -7.09 -25.03 7.14
C PHE A 351 -5.64 -24.91 7.58
N SER A 352 -4.85 -25.96 7.33
CA SER A 352 -3.40 -25.97 7.51
C SER A 352 -2.72 -26.64 6.32
N GLY A 353 -1.96 -25.85 5.55
CA GLY A 353 -1.17 -26.33 4.42
C GLY A 353 0.26 -26.62 4.82
N SER A 354 0.81 -27.73 4.37
CA SER A 354 2.18 -28.17 4.71
C SER A 354 3.15 -28.18 3.53
N THR A 355 2.68 -27.87 2.32
CA THR A 355 3.49 -27.92 1.09
C THR A 355 3.39 -26.61 0.33
N ALA A 356 4.40 -26.30 -0.51
CA ALA A 356 4.40 -25.12 -1.35
C ALA A 356 3.18 -25.03 -2.29
N SER A 357 2.58 -26.16 -2.67
CA SER A 357 1.36 -26.20 -3.49
C SER A 357 0.08 -25.83 -2.72
N THR A 358 0.12 -25.85 -1.38
CA THR A 358 -1.00 -25.50 -0.52
C THR A 358 -0.81 -24.15 0.17
N TYR A 359 0.30 -23.45 -0.09
CA TYR A 359 0.49 -22.11 0.42
C TYR A 359 -0.54 -21.14 -0.16
N ILE A 360 -1.14 -20.36 0.73
CA ILE A 360 -2.13 -19.34 0.41
C ILE A 360 -1.38 -18.05 0.07
N ARG A 361 -1.92 -17.28 -0.83
CA ARG A 361 -1.31 -16.03 -1.24
C ARG A 361 -1.66 -14.89 -0.27
N GLY A 362 -0.69 -14.01 -0.01
CA GLY A 362 -0.89 -12.77 0.73
C GLY A 362 -1.41 -11.66 -0.18
N ALA A 363 -2.71 -11.70 -0.50
CA ALA A 363 -3.38 -10.66 -1.28
C ALA A 363 -4.62 -10.16 -0.52
N SER A 364 -5.04 -8.93 -0.76
CA SER A 364 -6.14 -8.29 -0.02
C SER A 364 -7.47 -9.05 -0.11
N HIS A 365 -7.66 -9.90 -1.13
CA HIS A 365 -8.89 -10.64 -1.39
C HIS A 365 -8.66 -12.15 -1.57
N SER A 366 -7.67 -12.70 -0.85
CA SER A 366 -7.23 -14.08 -0.98
C SER A 366 -8.16 -15.12 -0.35
N VAL A 367 -9.10 -14.71 0.48
CA VAL A 367 -10.11 -15.57 1.10
C VAL A 367 -11.50 -15.03 0.79
N ALA A 368 -12.44 -15.93 0.48
CA ALA A 368 -13.83 -15.60 0.22
C ALA A 368 -14.77 -16.66 0.81
N VAL A 369 -15.93 -16.22 1.26
CA VAL A 369 -16.99 -17.06 1.83
C VAL A 369 -18.26 -16.91 1.00
N SER A 370 -19.05 -18.00 0.89
CA SER A 370 -20.34 -17.96 0.20
C SER A 370 -21.28 -16.95 0.86
N PRO A 371 -22.02 -16.14 0.10
CA PRO A 371 -22.96 -15.18 0.66
C PRO A 371 -24.19 -15.84 1.30
N VAL A 372 -24.36 -17.15 1.20
CA VAL A 372 -25.55 -17.88 1.70
C VAL A 372 -25.20 -18.95 2.74
N ASP A 373 -23.91 -19.28 2.93
CA ASP A 373 -23.50 -20.36 3.86
C ASP A 373 -22.04 -20.20 4.29
N LEU A 374 -21.81 -20.09 5.59
CA LEU A 374 -20.48 -19.97 6.20
C LEU A 374 -19.60 -21.23 6.04
N ASN A 375 -20.17 -22.36 5.65
CA ASN A 375 -19.42 -23.61 5.45
C ASN A 375 -18.70 -23.65 4.09
N HIS A 376 -19.10 -22.82 3.13
CA HIS A 376 -18.48 -22.73 1.82
C HIS A 376 -17.44 -21.62 1.80
N VAL A 377 -16.17 -22.00 1.92
CA VAL A 377 -15.02 -21.06 1.94
C VAL A 377 -14.03 -21.43 0.83
N ALA A 378 -13.45 -20.42 0.23
CA ALA A 378 -12.40 -20.57 -0.77
C ALA A 378 -11.19 -19.69 -0.43
N ALA A 379 -9.99 -20.19 -0.74
CA ALA A 379 -8.76 -19.44 -0.60
C ALA A 379 -7.90 -19.58 -1.87
N VAL A 380 -7.27 -18.47 -2.31
CA VAL A 380 -6.32 -18.51 -3.42
C VAL A 380 -4.99 -19.10 -2.95
N SER A 381 -4.47 -20.04 -3.71
CA SER A 381 -3.16 -20.64 -3.48
C SER A 381 -2.18 -20.20 -4.56
N THR A 382 -0.89 -20.43 -4.30
CA THR A 382 0.18 -20.12 -5.26
C THR A 382 0.05 -20.92 -6.57
N GLY A 383 0.54 -20.37 -7.68
CA GLY A 383 0.58 -21.05 -8.97
C GLY A 383 -0.80 -21.26 -9.62
N GLY A 384 -1.73 -20.32 -9.46
CA GLY A 384 -3.05 -20.36 -10.11
C GLY A 384 -4.02 -21.37 -9.50
N ARG A 385 -3.73 -21.88 -8.31
CA ARG A 385 -4.52 -22.88 -7.60
C ARG A 385 -5.52 -22.24 -6.65
N ILE A 386 -6.53 -22.99 -6.25
CA ILE A 386 -7.46 -22.61 -5.17
C ILE A 386 -7.71 -23.78 -4.24
N LEU A 387 -8.03 -23.43 -2.99
CA LEU A 387 -8.48 -24.35 -1.95
C LEU A 387 -9.96 -24.10 -1.70
N LEU A 388 -10.73 -25.16 -1.55
CA LEU A 388 -12.19 -25.12 -1.36
C LEU A 388 -12.60 -26.03 -0.22
N THR A 389 -13.51 -25.57 0.63
CA THR A 389 -14.27 -26.36 1.58
C THR A 389 -15.77 -26.08 1.44
N ASN A 390 -16.61 -27.07 1.72
CA ASN A 390 -18.07 -26.95 1.79
C ASN A 390 -18.65 -27.46 3.11
N ASP A 391 -17.79 -27.72 4.09
CA ASP A 391 -18.12 -28.28 5.40
C ASP A 391 -17.49 -27.50 6.56
N GLY A 392 -17.22 -26.19 6.35
CA GLY A 392 -16.70 -25.30 7.38
C GLY A 392 -15.22 -25.52 7.72
N GLY A 393 -14.49 -26.22 6.85
CA GLY A 393 -13.08 -26.49 7.00
C GLY A 393 -12.73 -27.89 7.51
N ALA A 394 -13.71 -28.79 7.68
CA ALA A 394 -13.44 -30.18 8.07
C ALA A 394 -12.65 -30.92 6.97
N HIS A 395 -12.99 -30.65 5.71
CA HIS A 395 -12.26 -31.17 4.55
C HIS A 395 -11.98 -30.04 3.54
N TRP A 396 -10.80 -30.08 2.94
CA TRP A 396 -10.39 -29.12 1.90
C TRP A 396 -9.95 -29.83 0.65
N VAL A 397 -10.29 -29.26 -0.50
CA VAL A 397 -9.92 -29.77 -1.82
C VAL A 397 -9.07 -28.73 -2.54
N LEU A 398 -7.86 -29.14 -2.95
CA LEU A 398 -7.00 -28.33 -3.82
C LEU A 398 -7.40 -28.53 -5.28
N ARG A 399 -7.69 -27.45 -5.99
CA ARG A 399 -7.87 -27.42 -7.44
C ARG A 399 -6.60 -26.86 -8.09
N SER A 400 -5.83 -27.72 -8.73
CA SER A 400 -4.50 -27.37 -9.27
C SER A 400 -4.55 -26.84 -10.70
N THR A 401 -5.60 -27.17 -11.47
CA THR A 401 -5.82 -26.65 -12.83
C THR A 401 -7.29 -26.33 -12.98
N LEU A 402 -7.61 -25.06 -13.24
CA LEU A 402 -8.99 -24.63 -13.40
C LEU A 402 -9.43 -24.81 -14.84
N VAL A 403 -8.77 -24.14 -15.79
CA VAL A 403 -8.92 -24.34 -17.24
C VAL A 403 -7.57 -24.17 -17.93
N PRO A 404 -7.37 -24.75 -19.14
CA PRO A 404 -6.19 -24.45 -19.94
C PRO A 404 -6.05 -22.95 -20.22
N GLY A 405 -4.85 -22.41 -20.05
CA GLY A 405 -4.57 -20.98 -20.24
C GLY A 405 -4.89 -20.09 -19.05
N HIS A 406 -5.48 -20.60 -17.97
CA HIS A 406 -5.58 -19.90 -16.68
C HIS A 406 -4.39 -20.33 -15.81
N VAL A 407 -3.39 -19.47 -15.76
CA VAL A 407 -2.15 -19.70 -15.00
C VAL A 407 -1.76 -18.42 -14.27
N GLY A 408 -0.84 -18.53 -13.33
CA GLY A 408 -0.26 -17.39 -12.63
C GLY A 408 -0.89 -17.12 -11.27
N PHE A 409 -1.13 -15.87 -10.96
CA PHE A 409 -1.43 -15.44 -9.61
C PHE A 409 -2.93 -15.10 -9.50
N ASN A 410 -3.71 -16.01 -8.90
CA ASN A 410 -5.09 -15.67 -8.53
C ASN A 410 -5.09 -14.55 -7.48
N SER A 411 -6.02 -13.61 -7.62
CA SER A 411 -6.11 -12.42 -6.78
C SER A 411 -7.40 -12.35 -5.99
N SER A 412 -8.50 -12.86 -6.56
CA SER A 412 -9.82 -12.72 -5.97
C SER A 412 -10.73 -13.90 -6.30
N ILE A 413 -11.59 -14.25 -5.35
CA ILE A 413 -12.67 -15.22 -5.51
C ILE A 413 -13.97 -14.50 -5.18
N ALA A 414 -15.02 -14.72 -5.98
CA ALA A 414 -16.37 -14.25 -5.70
C ALA A 414 -17.37 -15.39 -5.77
N TRP A 415 -18.06 -15.66 -4.68
CA TRP A 415 -19.20 -16.56 -4.61
C TRP A 415 -20.49 -15.79 -4.90
N ALA A 416 -21.34 -16.32 -5.77
CA ALA A 416 -22.73 -15.85 -5.93
C ALA A 416 -23.69 -16.68 -5.08
N ASN A 417 -23.42 -17.97 -4.93
CA ASN A 417 -24.11 -18.94 -4.07
C ASN A 417 -23.18 -20.14 -3.85
N ASN A 418 -23.66 -21.23 -3.19
CA ASN A 418 -22.86 -22.41 -2.90
C ASN A 418 -22.36 -23.19 -4.14
N SER A 419 -22.94 -22.96 -5.32
CA SER A 419 -22.60 -23.64 -6.57
C SER A 419 -21.85 -22.74 -7.55
N VAL A 420 -22.17 -21.43 -7.59
CA VAL A 420 -21.64 -20.49 -8.56
C VAL A 420 -20.55 -19.63 -7.95
N LEU A 421 -19.35 -19.71 -8.50
CA LEU A 421 -18.21 -18.90 -8.08
C LEU A 421 -17.30 -18.54 -9.26
N TYR A 422 -16.57 -17.45 -9.08
CA TYR A 422 -15.62 -16.91 -10.05
C TYR A 422 -14.24 -16.75 -9.40
N VAL A 423 -13.19 -16.94 -10.19
CA VAL A 423 -11.79 -16.71 -9.76
C VAL A 423 -11.12 -15.80 -10.78
N ALA A 424 -10.44 -14.78 -10.30
CA ALA A 424 -9.68 -13.83 -11.11
C ALA A 424 -8.18 -13.94 -10.87
N SER A 425 -7.38 -13.49 -11.86
CA SER A 425 -5.94 -13.38 -11.79
C SER A 425 -5.49 -11.93 -11.70
N GLU A 426 -4.52 -11.66 -10.84
CA GLU A 426 -3.85 -10.36 -10.68
C GLU A 426 -2.85 -10.06 -11.81
N ASN A 427 -2.24 -11.08 -12.37
CA ASN A 427 -1.26 -10.92 -13.44
C ASN A 427 -1.70 -11.69 -14.70
N PRO A 428 -2.40 -11.05 -15.63
CA PRO A 428 -2.84 -11.67 -16.87
C PRO A 428 -1.72 -11.82 -17.91
N GLY A 429 -0.52 -11.29 -17.67
CA GLY A 429 0.60 -11.29 -18.60
C GLY A 429 0.90 -12.68 -19.16
N GLY A 430 0.78 -12.85 -20.49
CA GLY A 430 0.98 -14.11 -21.18
C GLY A 430 -0.14 -15.14 -21.03
N GLN A 431 -1.23 -14.82 -20.32
CA GLN A 431 -2.39 -15.69 -20.16
C GLN A 431 -3.44 -15.43 -21.24
N SER A 432 -4.15 -16.48 -21.62
CA SER A 432 -5.32 -16.38 -22.50
C SER A 432 -6.64 -16.31 -21.73
N VAL A 433 -6.65 -16.73 -20.46
CA VAL A 433 -7.82 -16.74 -19.58
C VAL A 433 -7.42 -16.24 -18.20
N TRP A 434 -8.02 -15.15 -17.73
CA TRP A 434 -7.74 -14.55 -16.42
C TRP A 434 -8.96 -14.40 -15.51
N VAL A 435 -10.15 -14.78 -15.99
CA VAL A 435 -11.32 -15.05 -15.14
C VAL A 435 -11.91 -16.38 -15.54
N VAL A 436 -12.20 -17.22 -14.56
CA VAL A 436 -12.88 -18.50 -14.71
C VAL A 436 -14.12 -18.57 -13.85
N LYS A 437 -15.10 -19.37 -14.26
CA LYS A 437 -16.36 -19.60 -13.56
C LYS A 437 -16.57 -21.08 -13.31
N SER A 438 -17.11 -21.42 -12.15
CA SER A 438 -17.71 -22.71 -11.84
C SER A 438 -19.21 -22.53 -11.56
N THR A 439 -20.00 -23.55 -11.89
CA THR A 439 -21.45 -23.63 -11.58
C THR A 439 -21.82 -24.86 -10.77
N ASP A 440 -20.83 -25.60 -10.28
CA ASP A 440 -20.97 -26.87 -9.55
C ASP A 440 -20.14 -26.91 -8.25
N GLY A 441 -19.93 -25.76 -7.62
CA GLY A 441 -19.17 -25.66 -6.38
C GLY A 441 -17.66 -25.90 -6.54
N GLY A 442 -17.12 -25.58 -7.72
CA GLY A 442 -15.68 -25.68 -8.00
C GLY A 442 -15.23 -27.08 -8.46
N GLN A 443 -16.15 -27.94 -8.88
CA GLN A 443 -15.79 -29.26 -9.44
C GLN A 443 -15.33 -29.13 -10.89
N SER A 444 -15.99 -28.30 -11.69
CA SER A 444 -15.60 -27.96 -13.07
C SER A 444 -15.57 -26.46 -13.30
N TRP A 445 -14.83 -26.03 -14.33
CA TRP A 445 -14.54 -24.64 -14.60
C TRP A 445 -14.61 -24.33 -16.09
N ALA A 446 -15.04 -23.13 -16.42
CA ALA A 446 -15.07 -22.58 -17.76
C ALA A 446 -14.43 -21.19 -17.81
N ALA A 447 -13.84 -20.83 -18.95
CA ALA A 447 -13.32 -19.49 -19.20
C ALA A 447 -14.45 -18.45 -19.18
N ALA A 448 -14.18 -17.31 -18.53
CA ALA A 448 -15.16 -16.22 -18.36
C ALA A 448 -14.50 -14.84 -18.50
N SER A 449 -13.53 -14.67 -19.41
CA SER A 449 -12.72 -13.45 -19.54
C SER A 449 -13.08 -12.57 -20.74
N ARG A 450 -14.00 -12.98 -21.60
CA ARG A 450 -14.27 -12.30 -22.87
C ARG A 450 -14.74 -10.87 -22.67
N GLY A 451 -14.02 -9.90 -23.25
CA GLY A 451 -14.33 -8.47 -23.15
C GLY A 451 -13.65 -7.75 -21.99
N LEU A 452 -12.98 -8.47 -21.09
CA LEU A 452 -12.11 -7.84 -20.10
C LEU A 452 -10.81 -7.37 -20.73
N PRO A 453 -10.22 -6.26 -20.27
CA PRO A 453 -8.88 -5.84 -20.68
C PRO A 453 -7.82 -6.81 -20.12
N ASN A 454 -6.68 -6.89 -20.80
CA ASN A 454 -5.54 -7.69 -20.34
C ASN A 454 -4.73 -6.91 -19.28
N VAL A 455 -5.32 -6.70 -18.12
CA VAL A 455 -4.73 -6.00 -16.96
C VAL A 455 -5.08 -6.77 -15.69
N PRO A 456 -4.34 -6.56 -14.59
CA PRO A 456 -4.67 -7.16 -13.30
C PRO A 456 -6.11 -6.87 -12.86
N ILE A 457 -6.73 -7.88 -12.25
CA ILE A 457 -8.02 -7.77 -11.58
C ILE A 457 -7.76 -7.89 -10.09
N GLN A 458 -8.13 -6.87 -9.32
CA GLN A 458 -7.92 -6.82 -7.87
C GLN A 458 -9.07 -7.49 -7.11
N LYS A 459 -10.31 -7.27 -7.55
CA LYS A 459 -11.51 -7.80 -6.88
C LYS A 459 -12.56 -8.24 -7.88
N LEU A 460 -13.17 -9.38 -7.61
CA LEU A 460 -14.47 -9.75 -8.17
C LEU A 460 -15.56 -9.57 -7.12
N LEU A 461 -16.72 -9.08 -7.53
CA LEU A 461 -17.92 -8.96 -6.71
C LEU A 461 -19.11 -9.52 -7.46
N ALA A 462 -19.62 -10.67 -7.05
CA ALA A 462 -20.94 -11.15 -7.48
C ALA A 462 -22.02 -10.25 -6.85
N ALA A 463 -22.96 -9.77 -7.65
CA ALA A 463 -24.00 -8.86 -7.17
C ALA A 463 -24.87 -9.56 -6.11
N PRO A 464 -24.96 -9.03 -4.86
CA PRO A 464 -25.67 -9.71 -3.79
C PRO A 464 -27.19 -9.79 -4.01
N ASN A 465 -27.76 -8.98 -4.91
CA ASN A 465 -29.15 -9.03 -5.35
C ASN A 465 -29.39 -9.97 -6.54
N ASP A 466 -28.34 -10.66 -7.03
CA ASP A 466 -28.41 -11.65 -8.11
C ASP A 466 -27.68 -12.94 -7.73
N LEU A 467 -28.32 -13.77 -6.94
CA LEU A 467 -27.77 -15.05 -6.50
C LEU A 467 -27.63 -16.09 -7.64
N SER A 468 -28.14 -15.81 -8.85
CA SER A 468 -27.85 -16.67 -10.02
C SER A 468 -26.38 -16.57 -10.46
N GLY A 469 -25.69 -15.49 -10.06
CA GLY A 469 -24.33 -15.19 -10.46
C GLY A 469 -24.19 -14.77 -11.92
N ASN A 470 -25.24 -14.26 -12.54
CA ASN A 470 -25.15 -13.69 -13.88
C ASN A 470 -24.56 -12.29 -13.86
N THR A 471 -24.81 -11.53 -12.78
CA THR A 471 -24.26 -10.18 -12.61
C THR A 471 -23.03 -10.22 -11.72
N VAL A 472 -21.86 -9.87 -12.28
CA VAL A 472 -20.57 -9.79 -11.58
C VAL A 472 -19.84 -8.53 -12.00
N TYR A 473 -19.15 -7.91 -11.05
CA TYR A 473 -18.29 -6.75 -11.25
C TYR A 473 -16.84 -7.13 -11.05
N ALA A 474 -15.94 -6.54 -11.86
CA ALA A 474 -14.50 -6.71 -11.75
C ALA A 474 -13.83 -5.34 -11.53
N ALA A 475 -13.10 -5.22 -10.43
CA ALA A 475 -12.19 -4.12 -10.16
C ALA A 475 -10.88 -4.38 -10.88
N THR A 476 -10.48 -3.49 -11.77
CA THR A 476 -9.29 -3.63 -12.60
C THR A 476 -8.40 -2.40 -12.51
N TRP A 477 -7.20 -2.47 -13.06
CA TRP A 477 -6.31 -1.29 -13.19
C TRP A 477 -6.84 -0.21 -14.15
N LEU A 478 -7.88 -0.51 -14.93
CA LEU A 478 -8.51 0.43 -15.87
C LEU A 478 -9.94 0.83 -15.48
N GLY A 479 -10.30 0.65 -14.21
CA GLY A 479 -11.64 0.93 -13.72
C GLY A 479 -12.47 -0.33 -13.47
N VAL A 480 -13.80 -0.19 -13.50
CA VAL A 480 -14.75 -1.28 -13.24
C VAL A 480 -15.27 -1.86 -14.54
N TYR A 481 -15.39 -3.19 -14.60
CA TYR A 481 -16.06 -3.93 -15.67
C TYR A 481 -17.23 -4.71 -15.09
N ARG A 482 -18.25 -4.98 -15.91
CA ARG A 482 -19.45 -5.71 -15.51
C ARG A 482 -19.82 -6.76 -16.56
N THR A 483 -20.24 -7.92 -16.09
CA THR A 483 -21.02 -8.90 -16.85
C THR A 483 -22.46 -8.96 -16.31
N THR A 484 -23.42 -9.30 -17.15
CA THR A 484 -24.83 -9.61 -16.79
C THR A 484 -25.29 -10.93 -17.42
N ASP A 485 -24.38 -11.64 -18.06
CA ASP A 485 -24.62 -12.90 -18.77
C ASP A 485 -23.77 -14.07 -18.21
N GLY A 486 -23.37 -13.93 -16.94
CA GLY A 486 -22.62 -14.98 -16.26
C GLY A 486 -21.18 -15.13 -16.74
N GLY A 487 -20.56 -14.04 -17.21
CA GLY A 487 -19.18 -14.03 -17.67
C GLY A 487 -18.99 -14.40 -19.13
N ALA A 488 -20.07 -14.56 -19.89
CA ALA A 488 -19.98 -14.80 -21.34
C ALA A 488 -19.45 -13.56 -22.08
N SER A 489 -19.75 -12.36 -21.54
CA SER A 489 -19.14 -11.10 -22.00
C SER A 489 -19.02 -10.07 -20.87
N TRP A 490 -18.02 -9.19 -20.97
CA TRP A 490 -17.79 -8.08 -20.05
C TRP A 490 -17.71 -6.77 -20.80
N SER A 491 -18.18 -5.70 -20.19
CA SER A 491 -18.07 -4.32 -20.69
C SER A 491 -17.65 -3.38 -19.58
N GLN A 492 -16.98 -2.29 -19.94
CA GLN A 492 -16.63 -1.25 -18.98
C GLN A 492 -17.89 -0.67 -18.35
N PHE A 493 -17.82 -0.38 -17.05
CA PHE A 493 -18.95 0.07 -16.25
C PHE A 493 -18.56 1.24 -15.34
N GLY A 494 -19.49 2.17 -15.08
CA GLY A 494 -19.24 3.31 -14.21
C GLY A 494 -18.68 4.51 -14.98
N ALA A 495 -19.52 5.15 -15.81
CA ALA A 495 -19.18 6.41 -16.47
C ALA A 495 -18.83 7.49 -15.43
N GLY A 496 -17.72 8.22 -15.65
CA GLY A 496 -17.21 9.27 -14.76
C GLY A 496 -16.17 8.81 -13.72
N LEU A 497 -15.98 7.51 -13.52
CA LEU A 497 -14.84 7.01 -12.77
C LEU A 497 -13.56 7.30 -13.57
N PRO A 498 -12.52 7.93 -13.00
CA PRO A 498 -11.27 8.13 -13.71
C PRO A 498 -10.60 6.80 -14.06
N THR A 499 -9.76 6.78 -15.09
CA THR A 499 -8.91 5.63 -15.39
C THR A 499 -7.88 5.48 -14.28
N VAL A 500 -8.12 4.58 -13.37
CA VAL A 500 -7.33 4.34 -12.17
C VAL A 500 -7.51 2.89 -11.73
N GLU A 501 -6.53 2.37 -11.02
CA GLU A 501 -6.66 1.08 -10.35
C GLU A 501 -7.80 1.12 -9.32
N VAL A 502 -8.77 0.22 -9.48
CA VAL A 502 -9.84 -0.02 -8.51
C VAL A 502 -9.38 -1.19 -7.63
N SER A 503 -9.25 -0.94 -6.34
CA SER A 503 -8.71 -1.91 -5.38
C SER A 503 -9.76 -2.78 -4.73
N ASP A 504 -10.97 -2.25 -4.48
CA ASP A 504 -12.05 -2.98 -3.85
C ASP A 504 -13.43 -2.52 -4.34
N LEU A 505 -14.43 -3.40 -4.20
CA LEU A 505 -15.83 -3.17 -4.57
C LEU A 505 -16.76 -3.59 -3.45
N TYR A 506 -17.83 -2.82 -3.27
CA TYR A 506 -18.94 -3.13 -2.37
C TYR A 506 -20.29 -2.81 -3.02
N MET A 507 -21.30 -3.64 -2.74
CA MET A 507 -22.69 -3.41 -3.09
C MET A 507 -23.56 -3.85 -1.92
N PRO A 508 -24.56 -3.05 -1.49
CA PRO A 508 -25.50 -3.49 -0.48
C PRO A 508 -26.42 -4.60 -1.02
N ALA A 509 -27.03 -5.36 -0.11
CA ALA A 509 -27.86 -6.51 -0.47
C ALA A 509 -29.04 -6.14 -1.40
N ASP A 510 -29.53 -4.90 -1.35
CA ASP A 510 -30.61 -4.40 -2.22
C ASP A 510 -30.15 -3.95 -3.61
N GLY A 511 -28.83 -3.96 -3.87
CA GLY A 511 -28.26 -3.57 -5.16
C GLY A 511 -28.42 -2.09 -5.51
N SER A 512 -28.69 -1.22 -4.53
CA SER A 512 -29.03 0.18 -4.78
C SER A 512 -27.90 1.04 -5.33
N PHE A 513 -26.66 0.70 -5.02
CA PHE A 513 -25.46 1.37 -5.54
C PHE A 513 -24.28 0.42 -5.63
N LEU A 514 -23.29 0.78 -6.45
CA LEU A 514 -21.96 0.18 -6.44
C LEU A 514 -20.97 1.20 -5.88
N ARG A 515 -20.16 0.77 -4.89
CA ARG A 515 -19.05 1.53 -4.34
C ARG A 515 -17.73 0.93 -4.80
N ALA A 516 -16.82 1.80 -5.23
CA ALA A 516 -15.48 1.43 -5.64
C ALA A 516 -14.44 2.23 -4.83
N SER A 517 -13.49 1.56 -4.21
CA SER A 517 -12.27 2.20 -3.72
C SER A 517 -11.18 2.15 -4.79
N THR A 518 -10.30 3.16 -4.76
CA THR A 518 -9.26 3.30 -5.79
C THR A 518 -7.89 3.47 -5.15
N TYR A 519 -6.88 3.12 -5.92
CA TYR A 519 -5.49 3.33 -5.54
C TYR A 519 -5.05 4.71 -6.06
N GLY A 520 -5.37 5.77 -5.28
CA GLY A 520 -4.95 7.13 -5.56
C GLY A 520 -6.04 8.09 -6.11
N ARG A 521 -7.35 7.75 -6.00
CA ARG A 521 -8.46 8.65 -6.37
C ARG A 521 -9.67 8.55 -5.43
N GLY A 522 -9.46 8.05 -4.20
CA GLY A 522 -10.49 7.98 -3.16
C GLY A 522 -11.57 6.92 -3.41
N VAL A 523 -12.76 7.15 -2.86
CA VAL A 523 -13.91 6.25 -2.91
C VAL A 523 -15.03 6.87 -3.75
N TRP A 524 -15.63 6.07 -4.62
CA TRP A 524 -16.67 6.48 -5.58
C TRP A 524 -17.93 5.65 -5.41
N ASP A 525 -19.09 6.31 -5.45
CA ASP A 525 -20.40 5.66 -5.43
C ASP A 525 -21.13 5.91 -6.75
N LEU A 526 -21.67 4.85 -7.33
CA LEU A 526 -22.56 4.91 -8.49
C LEU A 526 -23.93 4.38 -8.10
N SER A 527 -24.97 5.23 -8.18
CA SER A 527 -26.36 4.78 -8.02
C SER A 527 -26.76 3.84 -9.15
N LEU A 528 -27.45 2.76 -8.81
CA LEU A 528 -27.96 1.74 -9.75
C LEU A 528 -29.48 1.77 -9.87
N ARG A 529 -30.15 2.73 -9.22
CA ARG A 529 -31.59 2.99 -9.27
C ARG A 529 -31.90 4.26 -10.01
#